data_9ddd0b0f6edb0aade2719e128a7bf831
#
_entry.id   9ddd0b0f6edb0aade2719e128a7bf831
#
_cell.length_a   1.000
_cell.length_b   1.000
_cell.length_c   1.000
_cell.angle_alpha   90.00
_cell.angle_beta   90.00
_cell.angle_gamma   90.00
#
_symmetry.space_group_name_H-M   'P 1'
#
loop_
_entity.id
_entity.type
_entity.pdbx_description
1 polymer ?
#
loop_
_entity_poly.entity_id
_entity_poly.type
_entity_poly.pdbx_seq_one_letter_code
_entity_poly.pdbx_strand_id
1 'polypeptide(L)'
;MSRRKYQFSEAKIQKYLKEGRGTGDGANYRPWLTVYDVPSTGRSHRVYGIKTGRIHYLLSDGEWKSFIRFEFDDTVLDIREQFPLDRRQTMQAACKLGYKHPITTDGTPYVMTI
;
A
#
# COMPACT_ATOMS: atom_id res chain seq x y z
N MET A 1 14.55 20.48 -16.56
CA MET A 1 14.54 19.07 -16.16
C MET A 1 13.12 18.63 -15.83
N SER A 2 12.67 17.61 -16.50
CA SER A 2 11.34 17.12 -16.22
C SER A 2 11.33 16.38 -14.88
N ARG A 3 10.41 16.75 -14.01
CA ARG A 3 10.21 16.04 -12.77
C ARG A 3 9.46 14.74 -13.08
N ARG A 4 10.02 13.59 -12.63
CA ARG A 4 9.34 12.33 -12.80
C ARG A 4 8.07 12.36 -11.96
N LYS A 5 6.92 12.29 -12.63
CA LYS A 5 5.63 12.24 -11.96
C LYS A 5 5.32 10.81 -11.56
N TYR A 6 4.79 10.67 -10.35
CA TYR A 6 4.26 9.39 -9.92
C TYR A 6 2.95 9.15 -10.65
N GLN A 7 2.95 8.16 -11.52
CA GLN A 7 1.76 7.82 -12.29
C GLN A 7 1.54 6.32 -12.28
N PHE A 8 0.32 5.94 -11.99
CA PHE A 8 -0.11 4.58 -12.20
C PHE A 8 -0.70 4.43 -13.59
N SER A 9 -0.53 3.23 -14.14
CA SER A 9 -1.16 2.81 -15.38
C SER A 9 -1.57 1.36 -15.20
N GLU A 10 -2.40 0.85 -16.09
CA GLU A 10 -2.77 -0.56 -16.05
C GLU A 10 -1.53 -1.45 -16.18
N ALA A 11 -0.58 -1.06 -17.04
CA ALA A 11 0.66 -1.79 -17.22
C ALA A 11 1.46 -1.87 -15.91
N LYS A 12 1.53 -0.78 -15.17
CA LYS A 12 2.24 -0.75 -13.89
C LYS A 12 1.54 -1.61 -12.85
N ILE A 13 0.21 -1.57 -12.82
CA ILE A 13 -0.58 -2.41 -11.91
C ILE A 13 -0.31 -3.89 -12.22
N GLN A 14 -0.33 -4.28 -13.49
CA GLN A 14 -0.04 -5.66 -13.87
C GLN A 14 1.39 -6.07 -13.52
N LYS A 15 2.33 -5.15 -13.65
CA LYS A 15 3.72 -5.38 -13.25
C LYS A 15 3.81 -5.68 -11.75
N TYR A 16 3.14 -4.88 -10.92
CA TYR A 16 3.14 -5.08 -9.47
C TYR A 16 2.50 -6.41 -9.08
N LEU A 17 1.42 -6.79 -9.75
CA LEU A 17 0.79 -8.09 -9.51
C LEU A 17 1.73 -9.23 -9.87
N LYS A 18 2.45 -9.12 -10.98
CA LYS A 18 3.44 -10.13 -11.39
C LYS A 18 4.59 -10.24 -10.40
N GLU A 19 4.99 -9.14 -9.79
CA GLU A 19 6.05 -9.13 -8.79
C GLU A 19 5.62 -9.78 -7.47
N GLY A 20 4.32 -10.09 -7.33
CA GLY A 20 3.78 -10.67 -6.11
C GLY A 20 3.54 -9.67 -5.00
N ARG A 21 3.43 -8.38 -5.33
CA ARG A 21 3.14 -7.37 -4.33
C ARG A 21 1.75 -7.60 -3.73
N GLY A 22 1.64 -7.43 -2.43
CA GLY A 22 0.40 -7.67 -1.69
C GLY A 22 0.17 -9.13 -1.34
N THR A 23 1.16 -9.98 -1.56
CA THR A 23 1.06 -11.42 -1.24
C THR A 23 2.05 -11.80 -0.16
N GLY A 24 1.88 -13.01 0.39
CA GLY A 24 2.73 -13.51 1.45
C GLY A 24 2.22 -13.13 2.82
N ASP A 25 2.93 -13.58 3.84
CA ASP A 25 2.63 -13.28 5.23
C ASP A 25 3.93 -13.17 6.03
N GLY A 26 3.84 -12.55 7.21
CA GLY A 26 4.99 -12.38 8.09
C GLY A 26 6.18 -11.76 7.37
N ALA A 27 7.33 -12.41 7.47
CA ALA A 27 8.56 -11.93 6.84
C ALA A 27 8.51 -11.99 5.31
N ASN A 28 7.61 -12.79 4.74
CA ASN A 28 7.50 -12.97 3.29
C ASN A 28 6.49 -12.03 2.64
N TYR A 29 5.76 -11.24 3.43
CA TYR A 29 4.79 -10.30 2.86
C TYR A 29 5.49 -9.19 2.07
N ARG A 30 4.95 -8.89 0.89
CA ARG A 30 5.45 -7.83 0.02
C ARG A 30 4.38 -6.74 -0.09
N PRO A 31 4.61 -5.53 0.46
CA PRO A 31 3.62 -4.47 0.38
C PRO A 31 3.42 -4.00 -1.06
N TRP A 32 2.23 -3.47 -1.33
CA TRP A 32 1.91 -2.95 -2.67
C TRP A 32 2.80 -1.76 -3.03
N LEU A 33 3.01 -0.86 -2.07
CA LEU A 33 3.85 0.32 -2.26
C LEU A 33 4.97 0.34 -1.23
N THR A 34 6.13 0.85 -1.64
CA THR A 34 7.24 1.11 -0.74
C THR A 34 7.54 2.61 -0.74
N VAL A 35 8.44 3.04 0.16
CA VAL A 35 8.83 4.45 0.23
C VAL A 35 9.54 4.91 -1.05
N TYR A 36 10.01 3.98 -1.87
CA TYR A 36 10.70 4.30 -3.12
C TYR A 36 9.73 4.51 -4.28
N ASP A 37 8.49 4.04 -4.15
CA ASP A 37 7.50 4.09 -5.23
C ASP A 37 6.68 5.37 -5.21
N VAL A 38 6.60 6.05 -4.07
CA VAL A 38 5.71 7.21 -3.88
C VAL A 38 6.51 8.43 -3.52
N PRO A 39 6.42 9.53 -4.31
CA PRO A 39 7.01 10.79 -3.89
C PRO A 39 6.24 11.29 -2.68
N SER A 40 6.91 11.38 -1.55
CA SER A 40 6.28 11.74 -0.29
C SER A 40 6.40 13.25 -0.05
N THR A 41 5.30 13.90 0.27
CA THR A 41 5.31 15.27 0.76
C THR A 41 5.44 15.31 2.28
N GLY A 42 5.23 14.19 2.95
CA GLY A 42 5.42 14.03 4.38
C GLY A 42 6.61 13.13 4.67
N ARG A 43 6.72 12.71 5.93
CA ARG A 43 7.79 11.80 6.33
C ARG A 43 7.39 10.36 6.08
N SER A 44 8.27 9.64 5.42
CA SER A 44 8.14 8.19 5.28
C SER A 44 9.16 7.51 6.17
N HIS A 45 8.87 6.28 6.55
CA HIS A 45 9.67 5.53 7.50
C HIS A 45 9.96 4.13 7.00
N ARG A 46 11.18 3.66 7.23
CA ARG A 46 11.55 2.27 7.03
C ARG A 46 11.92 1.73 8.41
N VAL A 47 11.13 0.78 8.89
CA VAL A 47 11.28 0.29 10.27
C VAL A 47 11.34 -1.22 10.25
N TYR A 48 12.35 -1.78 10.93
CA TYR A 48 12.42 -3.23 11.11
C TYR A 48 11.37 -3.67 12.12
N GLY A 49 10.50 -4.60 11.73
CA GLY A 49 9.47 -5.14 12.60
C GLY A 49 9.97 -6.40 13.29
N ILE A 50 9.95 -6.39 14.63
CA ILE A 50 10.37 -7.55 15.40
C ILE A 50 9.36 -8.67 15.24
N LYS A 51 8.07 -8.32 15.27
CA LYS A 51 6.98 -9.28 15.17
C LYS A 51 6.99 -10.02 13.82
N THR A 52 7.27 -9.31 12.73
CA THR A 52 7.22 -9.88 11.39
C THR A 52 8.58 -10.34 10.87
N GLY A 53 9.67 -9.80 11.40
CA GLY A 53 11.02 -10.13 10.94
C GLY A 53 11.40 -9.51 9.61
N ARG A 54 10.79 -8.40 9.23
CA ARG A 54 11.10 -7.70 7.99
C ARG A 54 11.03 -6.19 8.16
N ILE A 55 11.52 -5.47 7.15
CA ILE A 55 11.42 -4.01 7.11
C ILE A 55 10.02 -3.63 6.63
N HIS A 56 9.39 -2.71 7.35
CA HIS A 56 8.10 -2.14 7.00
C HIS A 56 8.29 -0.77 6.35
N TYR A 57 7.50 -0.48 5.32
CA TYR A 57 7.53 0.79 4.60
C TYR A 57 6.28 1.57 4.95
N LEU A 58 6.45 2.59 5.80
CA LEU A 58 5.35 3.39 6.32
C LEU A 58 5.40 4.75 5.65
N LEU A 59 4.32 5.14 5.01
CA LEU A 59 4.30 6.30 4.13
C LEU A 59 3.88 7.59 4.83
N SER A 60 3.61 7.53 6.14
CA SER A 60 3.22 8.70 6.91
C SER A 60 3.52 8.49 8.38
N ASP A 61 3.51 9.60 9.15
CA ASP A 61 3.65 9.52 10.60
C ASP A 61 2.48 8.78 11.25
N GLY A 62 1.29 8.92 10.67
CA GLY A 62 0.10 8.20 11.16
C GLY A 62 0.27 6.69 11.04
N GLU A 63 0.77 6.22 9.90
CA GLU A 63 1.05 4.80 9.71
C GLU A 63 2.11 4.32 10.67
N TRP A 64 3.15 5.11 10.91
CA TRP A 64 4.21 4.76 11.85
C TRP A 64 3.68 4.62 13.28
N LYS A 65 2.82 5.54 13.70
CA LYS A 65 2.19 5.46 15.02
C LYS A 65 1.32 4.22 15.16
N SER A 66 0.56 3.88 14.13
CA SER A 66 -0.25 2.66 14.11
C SER A 66 0.62 1.42 14.16
N PHE A 67 1.73 1.42 13.43
CA PHE A 67 2.69 0.32 13.44
C PHE A 67 3.24 0.06 14.83
N ILE A 68 3.66 1.12 15.54
CA ILE A 68 4.18 0.98 16.90
C ILE A 68 3.13 0.35 17.80
N ARG A 69 1.89 0.80 17.70
CA ARG A 69 0.79 0.27 18.52
C ARG A 69 0.58 -1.21 18.25
N PHE A 70 0.60 -1.62 16.98
CA PHE A 70 0.43 -3.03 16.62
C PHE A 70 1.64 -3.89 17.01
N GLU A 71 2.85 -3.34 16.91
CA GLU A 71 4.06 -4.07 17.25
C GLU A 71 4.09 -4.49 18.74
N PHE A 72 3.56 -3.63 19.61
CA PHE A 72 3.54 -3.89 21.04
C PHE A 72 2.23 -4.51 21.53
N ASP A 73 1.33 -4.88 20.64
CA ASP A 73 0.06 -5.52 20.98
C ASP A 73 0.20 -7.03 20.77
N ASP A 74 0.17 -7.79 21.87
CA ASP A 74 0.37 -9.24 21.84
C ASP A 74 -0.75 -9.97 21.08
N THR A 75 -1.90 -9.34 20.89
CA THR A 75 -3.01 -9.95 20.14
C THR A 75 -2.83 -9.84 18.63
N VAL A 76 -1.92 -8.97 18.17
CA VAL A 76 -1.63 -8.82 16.74
C VAL A 76 -0.56 -9.83 16.36
N LEU A 77 -0.87 -10.67 15.37
CA LEU A 77 0.02 -11.74 14.93
C LEU A 77 0.86 -11.35 13.72
N ASP A 78 0.37 -10.43 12.89
CA ASP A 78 1.05 -10.01 11.67
C ASP A 78 0.67 -8.58 11.35
N ILE A 79 1.55 -7.88 10.62
CA ILE A 79 1.31 -6.50 10.20
C ILE A 79 1.62 -6.43 8.70
N ARG A 80 0.66 -6.00 7.91
CA ARG A 80 0.78 -5.94 6.46
C ARG A 80 0.39 -4.54 5.98
N GLU A 81 1.36 -3.65 5.94
CA GLU A 81 1.15 -2.30 5.45
C GLU A 81 0.93 -2.29 3.93
N GLN A 82 0.24 -1.29 3.45
CA GLN A 82 -0.06 -1.13 2.02
C GLN A 82 -0.65 -2.40 1.42
N PHE A 83 -1.65 -2.94 2.10
CA PHE A 83 -2.34 -4.16 1.64
C PHE A 83 -3.31 -3.79 0.52
N PRO A 84 -3.13 -4.34 -0.69
CA PRO A 84 -3.99 -3.99 -1.81
C PRO A 84 -5.36 -4.63 -1.69
N LEU A 85 -6.39 -3.83 -1.94
CA LEU A 85 -7.76 -4.31 -1.99
C LEU A 85 -8.10 -4.73 -3.41
N ASP A 86 -8.99 -5.71 -3.56
CA ASP A 86 -9.45 -6.14 -4.87
C ASP A 86 -10.15 -4.96 -5.56
N ARG A 87 -9.62 -4.57 -6.72
CA ARG A 87 -10.11 -3.41 -7.45
C ARG A 87 -11.57 -3.55 -7.87
N ARG A 88 -11.97 -4.76 -8.26
CA ARG A 88 -13.36 -5.03 -8.65
C ARG A 88 -14.31 -4.78 -7.49
N GLN A 89 -13.93 -5.23 -6.30
CA GLN A 89 -14.74 -5.04 -5.10
C GLN A 89 -14.81 -3.58 -4.67
N THR A 90 -13.69 -2.84 -4.75
CA THR A 90 -13.72 -1.43 -4.40
C THR A 90 -14.55 -0.61 -5.39
N MET A 91 -14.52 -0.96 -6.67
CA MET A 91 -15.34 -0.32 -7.68
C MET A 91 -16.83 -0.59 -7.44
N GLN A 92 -17.18 -1.83 -7.11
CA GLN A 92 -18.57 -2.18 -6.80
C GLN A 92 -19.05 -1.43 -5.55
N ALA A 93 -18.23 -1.36 -4.51
CA ALA A 93 -18.58 -0.64 -3.29
C ALA A 93 -18.79 0.84 -3.57
N ALA A 94 -17.92 1.46 -4.35
CA ALA A 94 -18.06 2.86 -4.71
C ALA A 94 -19.36 3.12 -5.47
N CYS A 95 -19.67 2.26 -6.43
CA CYS A 95 -20.90 2.36 -7.20
C CYS A 95 -22.13 2.25 -6.29
N LYS A 96 -22.13 1.25 -5.42
CA LYS A 96 -23.26 0.99 -4.51
C LYS A 96 -23.49 2.14 -3.54
N LEU A 97 -22.43 2.79 -3.08
CA LEU A 97 -22.50 3.88 -2.12
C LEU A 97 -22.62 5.26 -2.78
N GLY A 98 -22.57 5.34 -4.09
CA GLY A 98 -22.67 6.60 -4.81
C GLY A 98 -21.40 7.44 -4.78
N TYR A 99 -20.25 6.84 -4.55
CA TYR A 99 -18.96 7.52 -4.56
C TYR A 99 -18.23 7.30 -5.88
N LYS A 100 -17.39 8.26 -6.25
CA LYS A 100 -16.49 8.10 -7.39
C LYS A 100 -15.28 7.31 -6.96
N HIS A 101 -14.99 6.21 -7.68
CA HIS A 101 -13.76 5.45 -7.45
C HIS A 101 -12.58 6.27 -7.96
N PRO A 102 -11.47 6.37 -7.20
CA PRO A 102 -10.27 7.06 -7.68
C PRO A 102 -9.75 6.44 -8.97
N ILE A 103 -9.39 7.31 -9.92
CA ILE A 103 -8.85 6.89 -11.21
C ILE A 103 -7.58 7.69 -11.50
N THR A 104 -6.73 7.12 -12.36
CA THR A 104 -5.54 7.82 -12.85
C THR A 104 -5.94 8.87 -13.87
N THR A 105 -4.95 9.65 -14.35
CA THR A 105 -5.20 10.67 -15.38
C THR A 105 -5.69 10.08 -16.69
N ASP A 106 -5.38 8.81 -16.96
CA ASP A 106 -5.83 8.12 -18.19
C ASP A 106 -7.12 7.31 -17.98
N GLY A 107 -7.74 7.43 -16.80
CA GLY A 107 -9.01 6.76 -16.51
C GLY A 107 -8.89 5.36 -15.92
N THR A 108 -7.68 4.88 -15.64
CA THR A 108 -7.48 3.57 -15.02
C THR A 108 -7.84 3.62 -13.53
N PRO A 109 -8.72 2.74 -13.04
CA PRO A 109 -9.01 2.70 -11.61
C PRO A 109 -7.77 2.29 -10.79
N TYR A 110 -7.53 3.02 -9.71
CA TYR A 110 -6.44 2.68 -8.79
C TYR A 110 -6.74 1.39 -8.03
N VAL A 111 -5.67 0.69 -7.65
CA VAL A 111 -5.74 -0.32 -6.61
C VAL A 111 -5.65 0.41 -5.27
N MET A 112 -6.73 0.34 -4.49
CA MET A 112 -6.77 0.97 -3.17
C MET A 112 -6.01 0.12 -2.17
N THR A 113 -5.34 0.76 -1.22
CA THR A 113 -4.61 0.06 -0.16
C THR A 113 -5.12 0.46 1.22
N ILE A 114 -4.90 -0.41 2.16
CA ILE A 114 -5.16 -0.13 3.57
C ILE A 114 -3.84 0.08 4.27
#